data_6345acca3657cfe7cc8411e07c8100fb
#
_entry.id   6345acca3657cfe7cc8411e07c8100fb
#
_cell.length_a   1.000
_cell.length_b   1.000
_cell.length_c   1.000
_cell.angle_alpha   90.00
_cell.angle_beta   90.00
_cell.angle_gamma   90.00
#
_symmetry.space_group_name_H-M   'P 1'
#
loop_
_entity.id
_entity.type
_entity.pdbx_description
1 polymer ?
#
loop_
_entity_poly.entity_id
_entity_poly.type
_entity_poly.pdbx_seq_one_letter_code
_entity_poly.pdbx_strand_id
1 'polypeptide(L)'
;SGEEIELSSSNYVIFQKLKEYSNFRSEKSKSKLPEIIKNIALIYQAGKVRLGFLIMACTLAGIAVSPSSPLSAMEIFALAVYVLVASSTSGAFNQWYERDIDAVMDRTKDRPFVTKELEPTNTWNLWLVIISALALYATYQVSNLEATLYLFAGIFTYGIVYTVWLKRWTWMNIVIGGLAGSFAVLVGSAATGNTFAPAPLILSVVLFLWTPPHFW
;
A
#
# COMPACT_ATOMS: atom_id res chain seq x y z
N SER A 1 31.23 -56.52 9.62
CA SER A 1 30.49 -55.72 10.63
C SER A 1 31.21 -54.41 11.02
N GLY A 2 32.55 -54.36 10.85
CA GLY A 2 33.30 -53.10 11.16
C GLY A 2 33.16 -52.01 10.11
N GLU A 3 33.10 -52.35 8.83
CA GLU A 3 32.96 -51.37 7.73
C GLU A 3 31.60 -50.67 7.70
N GLU A 4 30.50 -51.33 8.07
CA GLU A 4 29.18 -50.71 8.14
C GLU A 4 29.07 -49.66 9.27
N ILE A 5 29.78 -49.88 10.39
CA ILE A 5 29.79 -48.94 11.52
C ILE A 5 30.64 -47.71 11.18
N GLU A 6 31.75 -47.86 10.46
CA GLU A 6 32.59 -46.73 10.01
C GLU A 6 31.88 -45.86 8.98
N LEU A 7 31.19 -46.46 8.00
CA LEU A 7 30.37 -45.74 7.02
C LEU A 7 29.21 -44.98 7.68
N SER A 8 28.62 -45.55 8.73
CA SER A 8 27.55 -44.89 9.49
C SER A 8 28.06 -43.68 10.28
N SER A 9 29.23 -43.78 10.91
CA SER A 9 29.85 -42.68 11.66
C SER A 9 30.31 -41.55 10.75
N SER A 10 30.87 -41.88 9.58
CA SER A 10 31.25 -40.88 8.57
C SER A 10 30.07 -40.14 7.99
N ASN A 11 28.98 -40.84 7.69
CA ASN A 11 27.73 -40.21 7.22
C ASN A 11 27.10 -39.33 8.27
N TYR A 12 27.17 -39.70 9.54
CA TYR A 12 26.67 -38.87 10.65
C TYR A 12 27.47 -37.57 10.78
N VAL A 13 28.78 -37.60 10.69
CA VAL A 13 29.67 -36.43 10.72
C VAL A 13 29.41 -35.50 9.53
N ILE A 14 29.23 -36.07 8.33
CA ILE A 14 28.87 -35.29 7.13
C ILE A 14 27.51 -34.60 7.32
N PHE A 15 26.53 -35.33 7.85
CA PHE A 15 25.19 -34.78 8.10
C PHE A 15 25.21 -33.64 9.12
N GLN A 16 26.00 -33.78 10.19
CA GLN A 16 26.19 -32.69 11.18
C GLN A 16 26.86 -31.46 10.56
N LYS A 17 27.92 -31.66 9.76
CA LYS A 17 28.58 -30.55 9.04
C LYS A 17 27.66 -29.86 8.03
N LEU A 18 26.82 -30.61 7.31
CA LEU A 18 25.83 -30.04 6.40
C LEU A 18 24.77 -29.25 7.15
N LYS A 19 24.34 -29.70 8.32
CA LYS A 19 23.39 -29.01 9.19
C LYS A 19 24.00 -27.71 9.78
N GLU A 20 25.26 -27.77 10.22
CA GLU A 20 25.99 -26.56 10.66
C GLU A 20 26.20 -25.58 9.52
N TYR A 21 26.56 -26.05 8.33
CA TYR A 21 26.71 -25.18 7.15
C TYR A 21 25.36 -24.58 6.70
N SER A 22 24.28 -25.34 6.79
CA SER A 22 22.92 -24.88 6.54
C SER A 22 22.49 -23.79 7.55
N ASN A 23 22.78 -24.01 8.83
CA ASN A 23 22.49 -23.04 9.89
C ASN A 23 23.36 -21.79 9.73
N PHE A 24 24.66 -21.93 9.46
CA PHE A 24 25.57 -20.82 9.18
C PHE A 24 25.16 -20.01 7.95
N ARG A 25 24.69 -20.69 6.90
CA ARG A 25 24.15 -20.05 5.70
C ARG A 25 22.82 -19.35 5.96
N SER A 26 21.96 -19.95 6.80
CA SER A 26 20.70 -19.34 7.26
C SER A 26 20.95 -18.12 8.12
N GLU A 27 21.92 -18.15 9.04
CA GLU A 27 22.32 -16.98 9.83
C GLU A 27 23.02 -15.90 9.01
N LYS A 28 23.85 -16.28 8.04
CA LYS A 28 24.53 -15.36 7.13
C LYS A 28 23.59 -14.78 6.07
N SER A 29 22.50 -15.49 5.71
CA SER A 29 21.42 -15.02 4.83
C SER A 29 20.43 -14.11 5.56
N LYS A 30 20.41 -14.09 6.87
CA LYS A 30 19.93 -12.95 7.67
C LYS A 30 20.98 -11.85 7.59
N SER A 31 21.35 -11.50 6.33
CA SER A 31 22.32 -10.47 6.02
C SER A 31 21.92 -9.23 6.77
N LYS A 32 22.87 -8.67 7.46
CA LYS A 32 22.87 -7.36 8.08
C LYS A 32 22.63 -6.29 6.99
N LEU A 33 21.43 -6.24 6.42
CA LEU A 33 20.99 -5.04 5.77
C LEU A 33 21.13 -3.94 6.83
N PRO A 34 21.78 -2.81 6.52
CA PRO A 34 21.82 -1.69 7.44
C PRO A 34 20.41 -1.48 8.00
N GLU A 35 20.27 -1.31 9.28
CA GLU A 35 18.97 -1.20 9.99
C GLU A 35 18.04 -0.19 9.30
N ILE A 36 18.62 0.86 8.72
CA ILE A 36 17.92 1.86 7.91
C ILE A 36 17.21 1.24 6.70
N ILE A 37 17.88 0.36 5.95
CA ILE A 37 17.29 -0.28 4.75
C ILE A 37 16.17 -1.24 5.17
N LYS A 38 16.36 -1.96 6.29
CA LYS A 38 15.31 -2.81 6.86
C LYS A 38 14.08 -1.98 7.23
N ASN A 39 14.27 -0.86 7.92
CA ASN A 39 13.16 0.02 8.33
C ASN A 39 12.43 0.63 7.12
N ILE A 40 13.16 1.04 6.09
CA ILE A 40 12.56 1.52 4.83
C ILE A 40 11.73 0.41 4.17
N ALA A 41 12.24 -0.81 4.10
CA ALA A 41 11.52 -1.95 3.53
C ALA A 41 10.23 -2.28 4.31
N LEU A 42 10.27 -2.21 5.65
CA LEU A 42 9.11 -2.41 6.50
C LEU A 42 8.05 -1.32 6.29
N ILE A 43 8.46 -0.04 6.20
CA ILE A 43 7.56 1.08 5.92
C ILE A 43 6.96 0.96 4.52
N TYR A 44 7.77 0.60 3.52
CA TYR A 44 7.31 0.34 2.16
C TYR A 44 6.23 -0.74 2.11
N GLN A 45 6.45 -1.85 2.83
CA GLN A 45 5.50 -2.95 2.90
C GLN A 45 4.24 -2.56 3.68
N ALA A 46 4.38 -1.90 4.83
CA ALA A 46 3.26 -1.43 5.65
C ALA A 46 2.38 -0.42 4.88
N GLY A 47 2.99 0.52 4.19
CA GLY A 47 2.30 1.53 3.38
C GLY A 47 1.67 0.98 2.09
N LYS A 48 1.84 -0.31 1.77
CA LYS A 48 1.37 -0.88 0.48
C LYS A 48 1.76 0.01 -0.71
N VAL A 49 2.99 0.52 -0.72
CA VAL A 49 3.45 1.55 -1.67
C VAL A 49 3.27 1.08 -3.12
N ARG A 50 3.36 -0.22 -3.40
CA ARG A 50 3.04 -0.79 -4.71
C ARG A 50 1.60 -0.48 -5.17
N LEU A 51 0.62 -0.56 -4.25
CA LEU A 51 -0.75 -0.14 -4.54
C LEU A 51 -0.84 1.38 -4.69
N GLY A 52 -0.08 2.12 -3.88
CA GLY A 52 0.02 3.57 -3.98
C GLY A 52 0.46 4.05 -5.36
N PHE A 53 1.42 3.37 -5.99
CA PHE A 53 1.82 3.66 -7.38
C PHE A 53 0.68 3.46 -8.38
N LEU A 54 -0.18 2.46 -8.20
CA LEU A 54 -1.35 2.28 -9.06
C LEU A 54 -2.37 3.42 -8.88
N ILE A 55 -2.61 3.85 -7.66
CA ILE A 55 -3.49 4.99 -7.36
C ILE A 55 -2.92 6.29 -7.94
N MET A 56 -1.62 6.51 -7.80
CA MET A 56 -0.91 7.62 -8.44
C MET A 56 -1.08 7.58 -9.97
N ALA A 57 -0.92 6.41 -10.59
CA ALA A 57 -1.12 6.24 -12.04
C ALA A 57 -2.56 6.56 -12.46
N CYS A 58 -3.58 6.22 -11.66
CA CYS A 58 -4.97 6.63 -11.91
C CYS A 58 -5.13 8.15 -11.89
N THR A 59 -4.46 8.86 -10.98
CA THR A 59 -4.47 10.33 -10.95
C THR A 59 -3.81 10.91 -12.20
N LEU A 60 -2.66 10.39 -12.60
CA LEU A 60 -1.98 10.81 -13.83
C LEU A 60 -2.82 10.53 -15.08
N ALA A 61 -3.53 9.38 -15.12
CA ALA A 61 -4.47 9.08 -16.18
C ALA A 61 -5.63 10.09 -16.21
N GLY A 62 -6.17 10.48 -15.05
CA GLY A 62 -7.19 11.53 -14.95
C GLY A 62 -6.72 12.86 -15.53
N ILE A 63 -5.47 13.27 -15.28
CA ILE A 63 -4.87 14.45 -15.90
C ILE A 63 -4.73 14.26 -17.41
N ALA A 64 -4.21 13.11 -17.85
CA ALA A 64 -3.90 12.84 -19.26
C ALA A 64 -5.14 12.80 -20.16
N VAL A 65 -6.29 12.33 -19.64
CA VAL A 65 -7.56 12.30 -20.40
C VAL A 65 -8.37 13.59 -20.29
N SER A 66 -7.92 14.55 -19.49
CA SER A 66 -8.56 15.87 -19.38
C SER A 66 -8.30 16.71 -20.64
N PRO A 67 -9.28 17.49 -21.10
CA PRO A 67 -9.16 18.27 -22.35
C PRO A 67 -8.01 19.27 -22.33
N SER A 68 -7.67 19.80 -21.18
CA SER A 68 -6.57 20.74 -20.98
C SER A 68 -5.99 20.58 -19.58
N SER A 69 -4.74 20.94 -19.41
CA SER A 69 -4.11 20.98 -18.09
C SER A 69 -3.34 22.31 -17.95
N PRO A 70 -3.74 23.19 -17.01
CA PRO A 70 -2.98 24.38 -16.68
C PRO A 70 -1.75 24.08 -15.83
N LEU A 71 -1.61 22.84 -15.33
CA LEU A 71 -0.54 22.43 -14.43
C LEU A 71 0.79 22.31 -15.18
N SER A 72 1.84 22.84 -14.58
CA SER A 72 3.21 22.59 -15.01
C SER A 72 3.65 21.13 -14.71
N ALA A 73 4.70 20.69 -15.37
CA ALA A 73 5.24 19.34 -15.13
C ALA A 73 5.65 19.12 -13.66
N MET A 74 6.14 20.17 -12.98
CA MET A 74 6.52 20.11 -11.57
C MET A 74 5.28 19.96 -10.66
N GLU A 75 4.20 20.67 -10.96
CA GLU A 75 2.93 20.55 -10.21
C GLU A 75 2.30 19.16 -10.40
N ILE A 76 2.33 18.61 -11.62
CA ILE A 76 1.88 17.25 -11.90
C ILE A 76 2.70 16.24 -11.11
N PHE A 77 4.03 16.38 -11.11
CA PHE A 77 4.91 15.50 -10.33
C PHE A 77 4.64 15.61 -8.83
N ALA A 78 4.52 16.83 -8.30
CA ALA A 78 4.23 17.07 -6.89
C ALA A 78 2.88 16.46 -6.49
N LEU A 79 1.83 16.68 -7.28
CA LEU A 79 0.50 16.10 -7.06
C LEU A 79 0.57 14.55 -7.05
N ALA A 80 1.29 13.95 -8.00
CA ALA A 80 1.48 12.51 -8.06
C ALA A 80 2.13 11.96 -6.78
N VAL A 81 3.17 12.64 -6.27
CA VAL A 81 3.84 12.27 -5.02
C VAL A 81 2.89 12.42 -3.82
N TYR A 82 2.10 13.48 -3.75
CA TYR A 82 1.16 13.68 -2.62
C TYR A 82 0.05 12.63 -2.61
N VAL A 83 -0.46 12.25 -3.77
CA VAL A 83 -1.42 11.14 -3.89
C VAL A 83 -0.78 9.81 -3.48
N LEU A 84 0.46 9.55 -3.89
CA LEU A 84 1.22 8.36 -3.46
C LEU A 84 1.38 8.31 -1.94
N VAL A 85 1.76 9.41 -1.31
CA VAL A 85 1.90 9.52 0.15
C VAL A 85 0.56 9.29 0.83
N ALA A 86 -0.50 9.97 0.39
CA ALA A 86 -1.84 9.85 0.95
C ALA A 86 -2.41 8.42 0.85
N SER A 87 -2.22 7.75 -0.29
CA SER A 87 -2.63 6.36 -0.45
C SER A 87 -1.81 5.40 0.40
N SER A 88 -0.50 5.66 0.55
CA SER A 88 0.39 4.85 1.39
C SER A 88 0.05 4.97 2.88
N THR A 89 -0.31 6.15 3.36
CA THR A 89 -0.78 6.32 4.76
C THR A 89 -2.07 5.56 5.01
N SER A 90 -3.03 5.59 4.07
CA SER A 90 -4.27 4.81 4.15
C SER A 90 -3.98 3.30 4.12
N GLY A 91 -2.99 2.86 3.33
CA GLY A 91 -2.52 1.47 3.27
C GLY A 91 -1.90 1.00 4.59
N ALA A 92 -1.08 1.85 5.23
CA ALA A 92 -0.48 1.58 6.53
C ALA A 92 -1.54 1.54 7.63
N PHE A 93 -2.50 2.46 7.64
CA PHE A 93 -3.63 2.43 8.56
C PHE A 93 -4.45 1.13 8.43
N ASN A 94 -4.73 0.70 7.21
CA ASN A 94 -5.43 -0.55 6.96
C ASN A 94 -4.68 -1.75 7.57
N GLN A 95 -3.35 -1.86 7.39
CA GLN A 95 -2.57 -2.95 7.99
C GLN A 95 -2.51 -2.85 9.53
N TRP A 96 -2.40 -1.64 10.07
CA TRP A 96 -2.38 -1.43 11.51
C TRP A 96 -3.73 -1.82 12.14
N TYR A 97 -4.84 -1.45 11.49
CA TYR A 97 -6.19 -1.73 11.99
C TYR A 97 -6.57 -3.20 11.89
N GLU A 98 -6.18 -3.87 10.81
CA GLU A 98 -6.59 -5.25 10.49
C GLU A 98 -5.63 -6.33 11.01
N ARG A 99 -4.62 -6.00 11.80
CA ARG A 99 -3.57 -6.93 12.25
C ARG A 99 -4.11 -8.19 12.94
N ASP A 100 -5.28 -8.12 13.56
CA ASP A 100 -5.97 -9.25 14.19
C ASP A 100 -6.50 -10.25 13.14
N ILE A 101 -7.11 -9.74 12.08
CA ILE A 101 -7.60 -10.55 10.96
C ILE A 101 -6.42 -11.07 10.13
N ASP A 102 -5.46 -10.21 9.87
CA ASP A 102 -4.27 -10.56 9.09
C ASP A 102 -3.45 -11.69 9.73
N ALA A 103 -3.45 -11.80 11.05
CA ALA A 103 -2.74 -12.85 11.78
C ALA A 103 -3.30 -14.27 11.54
N VAL A 104 -4.57 -14.40 11.21
CA VAL A 104 -5.22 -15.69 10.95
C VAL A 104 -5.28 -16.07 9.47
N MET A 105 -4.82 -15.20 8.59
CA MET A 105 -4.83 -15.42 7.14
C MET A 105 -3.44 -15.77 6.61
N ASP A 106 -3.28 -16.90 5.94
CA ASP A 106 -1.99 -17.36 5.41
C ASP A 106 -1.28 -16.33 4.52
N ARG A 107 -2.03 -15.55 3.75
CA ARG A 107 -1.49 -14.54 2.83
C ARG A 107 -0.95 -13.29 3.54
N THR A 108 -1.37 -13.02 4.76
CA THR A 108 -1.14 -11.73 5.45
C THR A 108 -0.50 -11.86 6.83
N LYS A 109 -0.29 -13.07 7.32
CA LYS A 109 0.34 -13.35 8.63
C LYS A 109 1.76 -12.81 8.77
N ASP A 110 2.47 -12.63 7.65
CA ASP A 110 3.86 -12.14 7.62
C ASP A 110 3.95 -10.61 7.49
N ARG A 111 2.85 -9.87 7.68
CA ARG A 111 2.85 -8.40 7.62
C ARG A 111 3.56 -7.79 8.81
N PRO A 112 4.27 -6.64 8.64
CA PRO A 112 5.10 -6.04 9.68
C PRO A 112 4.40 -5.76 11.02
N PHE A 113 3.12 -5.37 11.01
CA PHE A 113 2.35 -5.16 12.23
C PHE A 113 1.85 -6.46 12.88
N VAL A 114 1.76 -7.54 12.13
CA VAL A 114 1.41 -8.88 12.65
C VAL A 114 2.63 -9.52 13.29
N THR A 115 3.77 -9.50 12.61
CA THR A 115 5.05 -10.06 13.09
C THR A 115 5.67 -9.23 14.21
N LYS A 116 5.12 -8.04 14.49
CA LYS A 116 5.66 -7.05 15.44
C LYS A 116 7.05 -6.52 15.07
N GLU A 117 7.49 -6.66 13.83
CA GLU A 117 8.66 -5.94 13.32
C GLU A 117 8.43 -4.42 13.33
N LEU A 118 7.17 -4.00 13.15
CA LEU A 118 6.68 -2.68 13.50
C LEU A 118 5.71 -2.83 14.69
N GLU A 119 6.07 -2.30 15.84
CA GLU A 119 5.20 -2.34 17.02
C GLU A 119 3.90 -1.55 16.76
N PRO A 120 2.71 -2.17 16.91
CA PRO A 120 1.43 -1.54 16.58
C PRO A 120 0.96 -0.57 17.67
N THR A 121 1.75 0.47 17.93
CA THR A 121 1.44 1.51 18.92
C THR A 121 0.42 2.51 18.36
N ASN A 122 -0.31 3.21 19.25
CA ASN A 122 -1.23 4.28 18.85
C ASN A 122 -0.51 5.50 18.26
N THR A 123 0.78 5.64 18.49
CA THR A 123 1.63 6.68 17.89
C THR A 123 1.63 6.62 16.37
N TRP A 124 1.48 5.43 15.79
CA TRP A 124 1.32 5.27 14.34
C TRP A 124 0.12 6.04 13.80
N ASN A 125 -1.05 5.94 14.46
CA ASN A 125 -2.24 6.65 14.03
C ASN A 125 -2.05 8.16 14.00
N LEU A 126 -1.37 8.71 15.01
CA LEU A 126 -1.06 10.13 15.05
C LEU A 126 -0.20 10.55 13.85
N TRP A 127 0.87 9.81 13.56
CA TRP A 127 1.73 10.09 12.40
C TRP A 127 1.00 9.92 11.06
N LEU A 128 0.18 8.88 10.92
CA LEU A 128 -0.58 8.65 9.70
C LEU A 128 -1.61 9.78 9.44
N VAL A 129 -2.26 10.29 10.49
CA VAL A 129 -3.16 11.45 10.38
C VAL A 129 -2.38 12.71 10.01
N ILE A 130 -1.25 12.98 10.67
CA ILE A 130 -0.41 14.15 10.37
C ILE A 130 0.09 14.11 8.92
N ILE A 131 0.64 12.97 8.46
CA ILE A 131 1.16 12.84 7.10
C ILE A 131 0.03 12.98 6.07
N SER A 132 -1.15 12.39 6.34
CA SER A 132 -2.33 12.55 5.47
C SER A 132 -2.80 14.00 5.39
N ALA A 133 -2.83 14.71 6.52
CA ALA A 133 -3.21 16.13 6.56
C ALA A 133 -2.19 17.00 5.81
N LEU A 134 -0.89 16.72 5.94
CA LEU A 134 0.15 17.41 5.18
C LEU A 134 0.04 17.14 3.67
N ALA A 135 -0.26 15.90 3.26
CA ALA A 135 -0.47 15.55 1.86
C ALA A 135 -1.70 16.27 1.27
N LEU A 136 -2.81 16.37 2.03
CA LEU A 136 -4.01 17.13 1.64
C LEU A 136 -3.70 18.62 1.51
N TYR A 137 -3.02 19.20 2.49
CA TYR A 137 -2.64 20.60 2.45
C TYR A 137 -1.71 20.91 1.26
N ALA A 138 -0.72 20.06 1.02
CA ALA A 138 0.19 20.19 -0.10
C ALA A 138 -0.54 20.04 -1.45
N THR A 139 -1.51 19.13 -1.55
CA THR A 139 -2.38 19.00 -2.73
C THR A 139 -3.16 20.28 -2.98
N TYR A 140 -3.72 20.88 -1.95
CA TYR A 140 -4.43 22.16 -2.06
C TYR A 140 -3.54 23.29 -2.60
N GLN A 141 -2.28 23.34 -2.16
CA GLN A 141 -1.32 24.38 -2.58
C GLN A 141 -0.87 24.26 -4.04
N VAL A 142 -0.82 23.04 -4.58
CA VAL A 142 -0.37 22.78 -5.96
C VAL A 142 -1.51 22.66 -6.96
N SER A 143 -2.75 22.47 -6.48
CA SER A 143 -3.90 22.28 -7.36
C SER A 143 -5.07 23.20 -6.95
N ASN A 144 -6.11 22.62 -6.36
CA ASN A 144 -7.29 23.35 -5.92
C ASN A 144 -8.06 22.58 -4.83
N LEU A 145 -9.08 23.23 -4.27
CA LEU A 145 -9.93 22.63 -3.23
C LEU A 145 -10.66 21.38 -3.71
N GLU A 146 -11.12 21.36 -4.96
CA GLU A 146 -11.90 20.25 -5.50
C GLU A 146 -11.06 18.96 -5.59
N ALA A 147 -9.84 19.03 -6.13
CA ALA A 147 -8.89 17.91 -6.15
C ALA A 147 -8.57 17.43 -4.73
N THR A 148 -8.40 18.36 -3.78
CA THR A 148 -8.16 18.04 -2.38
C THR A 148 -9.33 17.30 -1.74
N LEU A 149 -10.57 17.72 -2.03
CA LEU A 149 -11.78 17.05 -1.55
C LEU A 149 -11.92 15.64 -2.11
N TYR A 150 -11.59 15.40 -3.39
CA TYR A 150 -11.58 14.05 -3.96
C TYR A 150 -10.45 13.18 -3.34
N LEU A 151 -9.29 13.75 -3.08
CA LEU A 151 -8.23 13.03 -2.38
C LEU A 151 -8.65 12.67 -0.96
N PHE A 152 -9.26 13.59 -0.23
CA PHE A 152 -9.84 13.32 1.08
C PHE A 152 -10.92 12.23 1.02
N ALA A 153 -11.83 12.30 0.05
CA ALA A 153 -12.86 11.28 -0.15
C ALA A 153 -12.26 9.89 -0.40
N GLY A 154 -11.18 9.80 -1.17
CA GLY A 154 -10.43 8.56 -1.38
C GLY A 154 -9.82 8.01 -0.10
N ILE A 155 -9.12 8.85 0.68
CA ILE A 155 -8.55 8.49 2.00
C ILE A 155 -9.65 8.02 2.95
N PHE A 156 -10.72 8.77 3.06
CA PHE A 156 -11.84 8.47 3.95
C PHE A 156 -12.55 7.16 3.55
N THR A 157 -12.83 7.01 2.26
CA THR A 157 -13.49 5.79 1.75
C THR A 157 -12.64 4.56 2.00
N TYR A 158 -11.36 4.59 1.69
CA TYR A 158 -10.49 3.43 1.89
C TYR A 158 -10.12 3.23 3.37
N GLY A 159 -9.75 4.29 4.08
CA GLY A 159 -9.31 4.20 5.47
C GLY A 159 -10.46 3.89 6.43
N ILE A 160 -11.58 4.59 6.31
CA ILE A 160 -12.69 4.47 7.28
C ILE A 160 -13.80 3.57 6.74
N VAL A 161 -14.39 3.90 5.59
CA VAL A 161 -15.58 3.18 5.11
C VAL A 161 -15.23 1.73 4.77
N TYR A 162 -14.19 1.51 3.98
CA TYR A 162 -13.76 0.17 3.59
C TYR A 162 -13.13 -0.60 4.76
N THR A 163 -12.13 -0.02 5.44
CA THR A 163 -11.33 -0.74 6.44
C THR A 163 -12.07 -0.92 7.75
N VAL A 164 -12.69 0.15 8.30
CA VAL A 164 -13.30 0.10 9.63
C VAL A 164 -14.73 -0.42 9.57
N TRP A 165 -15.53 0.06 8.62
CA TRP A 165 -16.97 -0.25 8.62
C TRP A 165 -17.32 -1.48 7.81
N LEU A 166 -16.98 -1.54 6.52
CA LEU A 166 -17.56 -2.54 5.61
C LEU A 166 -16.84 -3.88 5.62
N LYS A 167 -15.54 -3.92 5.78
CA LYS A 167 -14.78 -5.16 5.63
C LYS A 167 -15.14 -6.25 6.64
N ARG A 168 -15.61 -5.85 7.82
CA ARG A 168 -16.03 -6.78 8.88
C ARG A 168 -17.52 -7.17 8.80
N TRP A 169 -18.32 -6.46 7.97
CA TRP A 169 -19.78 -6.57 8.04
C TRP A 169 -20.41 -7.05 6.75
N THR A 170 -19.80 -6.84 5.59
CA THR A 170 -20.45 -7.14 4.32
C THR A 170 -19.46 -7.37 3.18
N TRP A 171 -19.85 -8.20 2.21
CA TRP A 171 -19.14 -8.41 0.95
C TRP A 171 -19.14 -7.16 0.04
N MET A 172 -20.03 -6.21 0.29
CA MET A 172 -20.09 -4.92 -0.41
C MET A 172 -18.81 -4.07 -0.24
N ASN A 173 -17.91 -4.45 0.67
CA ASN A 173 -16.62 -3.80 0.86
C ASN A 173 -15.82 -3.69 -0.45
N ILE A 174 -15.87 -4.70 -1.33
CA ILE A 174 -15.17 -4.72 -2.62
C ILE A 174 -15.71 -3.61 -3.52
N VAL A 175 -17.02 -3.48 -3.61
CA VAL A 175 -17.68 -2.45 -4.44
C VAL A 175 -17.29 -1.05 -3.96
N ILE A 176 -17.43 -0.79 -2.67
CA ILE A 176 -17.10 0.53 -2.10
C ILE A 176 -15.58 0.79 -2.16
N GLY A 177 -14.74 -0.25 -1.97
CA GLY A 177 -13.30 -0.14 -2.15
C GLY A 177 -12.88 0.32 -3.55
N GLY A 178 -13.67 -0.05 -4.58
CA GLY A 178 -13.47 0.41 -5.96
C GLY A 178 -13.58 1.93 -6.15
N LEU A 179 -14.36 2.61 -5.31
CA LEU A 179 -14.48 4.08 -5.34
C LEU A 179 -13.14 4.79 -5.08
N ALA A 180 -12.23 4.19 -4.32
CA ALA A 180 -10.92 4.80 -4.06
C ALA A 180 -10.12 5.02 -5.35
N GLY A 181 -10.15 4.07 -6.29
CA GLY A 181 -9.54 4.22 -7.61
C GLY A 181 -10.23 5.28 -8.46
N SER A 182 -11.56 5.33 -8.42
CA SER A 182 -12.35 6.34 -9.13
C SER A 182 -12.07 7.75 -8.60
N PHE A 183 -11.99 7.92 -7.29
CA PHE A 183 -11.61 9.21 -6.70
C PHE A 183 -10.20 9.64 -7.12
N ALA A 184 -9.26 8.71 -7.30
CA ALA A 184 -7.92 9.05 -7.78
C ALA A 184 -7.93 9.65 -9.20
N VAL A 185 -8.76 9.14 -10.10
CA VAL A 185 -8.97 9.75 -11.43
C VAL A 185 -9.56 11.14 -11.30
N LEU A 186 -10.57 11.30 -10.43
CA LEU A 186 -11.22 12.59 -10.19
C LEU A 186 -10.28 13.61 -9.55
N VAL A 187 -9.33 13.19 -8.71
CA VAL A 187 -8.24 14.08 -8.22
C VAL A 187 -7.49 14.70 -9.40
N GLY A 188 -7.09 13.86 -10.37
CA GLY A 188 -6.34 14.33 -11.54
C GLY A 188 -7.15 15.30 -12.41
N SER A 189 -8.39 14.95 -12.73
CA SER A 189 -9.25 15.80 -13.56
C SER A 189 -9.67 17.09 -12.84
N ALA A 190 -9.95 17.03 -11.55
CA ALA A 190 -10.27 18.22 -10.74
C ALA A 190 -9.08 19.17 -10.65
N ALA A 191 -7.87 18.66 -10.52
CA ALA A 191 -6.65 19.47 -10.50
C ALA A 191 -6.45 20.26 -11.80
N THR A 192 -6.96 19.76 -12.93
CA THR A 192 -6.96 20.48 -14.21
C THR A 192 -8.17 21.38 -14.44
N GLY A 193 -9.12 21.43 -13.50
CA GLY A 193 -10.37 22.15 -13.64
C GLY A 193 -11.38 21.49 -14.59
N ASN A 194 -11.21 20.21 -14.91
CA ASN A 194 -12.02 19.47 -15.88
C ASN A 194 -12.77 18.28 -15.28
N THR A 195 -13.20 18.37 -14.03
CA THR A 195 -13.83 17.27 -13.28
C THR A 195 -15.00 16.63 -14.00
N PHE A 196 -15.86 17.44 -14.61
CA PHE A 196 -17.06 16.99 -15.31
C PHE A 196 -16.86 16.74 -16.82
N ALA A 197 -15.62 16.78 -17.31
CA ALA A 197 -15.34 16.38 -18.68
C ALA A 197 -15.70 14.91 -18.93
N PRO A 198 -16.26 14.56 -20.10
CA PRO A 198 -16.75 13.19 -20.34
C PRO A 198 -15.68 12.11 -20.17
N ALA A 199 -14.47 12.34 -20.66
CA ALA A 199 -13.42 11.31 -20.64
C ALA A 199 -12.98 10.93 -19.22
N PRO A 200 -12.63 11.85 -18.29
CA PRO A 200 -12.33 11.51 -16.90
C PRO A 200 -13.50 10.85 -16.16
N LEU A 201 -14.74 11.33 -16.39
CA LEU A 201 -15.93 10.72 -15.79
C LEU A 201 -16.13 9.29 -16.25
N ILE A 202 -16.06 9.04 -17.54
CA ILE A 202 -16.16 7.67 -18.09
C ILE A 202 -15.07 6.78 -17.51
N LEU A 203 -13.81 7.26 -17.46
CA LEU A 203 -12.70 6.50 -16.90
C LEU A 203 -12.94 6.17 -15.41
N SER A 204 -13.43 7.12 -14.62
CA SER A 204 -13.73 6.87 -13.19
C SER A 204 -14.84 5.84 -13.01
N VAL A 205 -15.90 5.89 -13.84
CA VAL A 205 -16.99 4.91 -13.83
C VAL A 205 -16.51 3.53 -14.28
N VAL A 206 -15.70 3.45 -15.34
CA VAL A 206 -15.12 2.19 -15.82
C VAL A 206 -14.26 1.53 -14.74
N LEU A 207 -13.41 2.28 -14.05
CA LEU A 207 -12.61 1.75 -12.93
C LEU A 207 -13.48 1.26 -11.78
N PHE A 208 -14.54 1.98 -11.46
CA PHE A 208 -15.50 1.54 -10.44
C PHE A 208 -16.17 0.23 -10.83
N LEU A 209 -16.70 0.14 -12.03
CA LEU A 209 -17.42 -1.04 -12.51
C LEU A 209 -16.49 -2.23 -12.77
N TRP A 210 -15.23 -1.99 -13.08
CA TRP A 210 -14.23 -3.05 -13.29
C TRP A 210 -13.78 -3.73 -11.99
N THR A 211 -13.82 -3.00 -10.88
CA THR A 211 -13.31 -3.51 -9.59
C THR A 211 -14.05 -4.76 -9.09
N PRO A 212 -15.40 -4.83 -9.02
CA PRO A 212 -16.09 -6.02 -8.55
C PRO A 212 -15.79 -7.29 -9.36
N PRO A 213 -15.90 -7.30 -10.72
CA PRO A 213 -15.60 -8.51 -11.48
C PRO A 213 -14.13 -8.92 -11.44
N HIS A 214 -13.20 -7.99 -11.17
CA HIS A 214 -11.79 -8.31 -11.03
C HIS A 214 -11.45 -9.02 -9.72
N PHE A 215 -12.20 -8.75 -8.66
CA PHE A 215 -11.96 -9.33 -7.33
C PHE A 215 -12.83 -10.55 -7.02
N TRP A 216 -13.84 -10.84 -7.82
CA TRP A 216 -14.70 -12.04 -7.74
C TRP A 216 -14.29 -13.03 -8.81
#